data_630e63fe5622e6a7a21e1ec32fef7449
#
_entry.id   630e63fe5622e6a7a21e1ec32fef7449
#
_cell.length_a   1.000
_cell.length_b   1.000
_cell.length_c   1.000
_cell.angle_alpha   90.00
_cell.angle_beta   90.00
_cell.angle_gamma   90.00
#
_symmetry.space_group_name_H-M   'P 1'
#
loop_
_entity.id
_entity.type
_entity.pdbx_description
1 polymer ?
#
loop_
_entity_poly.entity_id
_entity_poly.type
_entity_poly.pdbx_seq_one_letter_code
_entity_poly.pdbx_strand_id
1 'polypeptide(L)'
;MRILKNIVGLFKGKNKERESLTYDFSPKCKKCGFPLDVIKLSCGFGDPVVYECKRCQCTFTFGETKFIDSSGKEVNFNSYSLERFLKAQEGIYTSALTEVRNGLKVTHWIWFIFPQLKGLGKSETSCYFGIEDIEEARAYLKHPVLGVRLRQITTAFLNLNWVNPIDVFGRLDAMKVLSCMTLFNEVAEDDLFAKVMDKHYHGKRDEKTLSLLGLINCKLLLGAIAGDMIGSVYEFSPYKGTTFPLFSGASDYTDDTVMTVANAEWLLTGNDLVSIMQNYGRRYSNAGYGGMFYRWLYTCDPKPYNSWGNGSAMRVSPIGWAFKSLEETLKAAKWSAEVTHNHPEGIKGAQATAACVYLARTGKSKKEIKEYVESVFGYDLSRSCDEIRPLYRFDESCQGTVPESIIAFLESTDFESAIRLSISLGGDADTMGAITGGIAEAFYGGVPEHISREVLKRLPEQFIDVMQKFHQVFV
;
A
#
# COMPACT_ATOMS: atom_id res chain seq x y z
N MET A 1 -45.42 -1.38 3.87
CA MET A 1 -45.34 -2.81 4.26
C MET A 1 -44.61 -3.69 3.25
N ARG A 2 -44.79 -3.57 1.92
CA ARG A 2 -44.03 -4.39 0.94
C ARG A 2 -42.52 -4.05 0.85
N ILE A 3 -42.15 -2.79 1.04
CA ILE A 3 -40.74 -2.33 0.98
C ILE A 3 -39.95 -2.77 2.22
N LEU A 4 -40.56 -2.81 3.39
CA LEU A 4 -39.95 -3.31 4.62
C LEU A 4 -39.71 -4.83 4.59
N LYS A 5 -40.60 -5.60 3.95
CA LYS A 5 -40.37 -7.04 3.74
C LYS A 5 -39.20 -7.32 2.79
N ASN A 6 -38.93 -6.43 1.84
CA ASN A 6 -37.78 -6.58 0.93
C ASN A 6 -36.46 -6.20 1.61
N ILE A 7 -36.45 -5.25 2.55
CA ILE A 7 -35.23 -4.90 3.31
C ILE A 7 -34.90 -6.01 4.33
N VAL A 8 -35.90 -6.56 5.01
CA VAL A 8 -35.74 -7.72 5.90
C VAL A 8 -35.47 -9.02 5.12
N GLY A 9 -36.00 -9.13 3.90
CA GLY A 9 -35.77 -10.26 2.98
C GLY A 9 -34.38 -10.30 2.36
N LEU A 10 -33.69 -9.14 2.22
CA LEU A 10 -32.29 -9.07 1.80
C LEU A 10 -31.31 -9.68 2.82
N PHE A 11 -31.74 -9.78 4.10
CA PHE A 11 -30.98 -10.44 5.17
C PHE A 11 -31.37 -11.93 5.39
N LYS A 12 -32.32 -12.49 4.63
CA LYS A 12 -32.71 -13.90 4.65
C LYS A 12 -32.48 -14.58 3.30
N GLY A 13 -31.28 -14.45 2.76
CA GLY A 13 -30.84 -15.20 1.58
C GLY A 13 -30.53 -16.65 1.94
N LYS A 14 -31.20 -17.57 1.27
CA LYS A 14 -31.04 -19.02 1.35
C LYS A 14 -29.58 -19.45 1.23
N ASN A 15 -29.03 -20.01 2.31
CA ASN A 15 -28.15 -21.18 2.21
C ASN A 15 -28.12 -21.90 3.55
N LYS A 16 -28.48 -23.15 3.54
CA LYS A 16 -28.30 -24.12 4.62
C LYS A 16 -26.81 -24.42 4.72
N GLU A 17 -26.31 -24.48 5.96
CA GLU A 17 -24.98 -24.89 6.38
C GLU A 17 -23.88 -23.81 6.38
N ARG A 18 -24.14 -22.77 7.14
CA ARG A 18 -23.17 -22.06 8.00
C ARG A 18 -23.99 -21.41 9.08
N GLU A 19 -23.66 -21.64 10.36
CA GLU A 19 -24.22 -20.85 11.45
C GLU A 19 -23.89 -19.39 11.18
N SER A 20 -24.85 -18.65 10.61
CA SER A 20 -24.75 -17.23 10.37
C SER A 20 -24.91 -16.55 11.72
N LEU A 21 -23.85 -15.95 12.22
CA LEU A 21 -23.93 -14.90 13.22
C LEU A 21 -24.71 -13.73 12.59
N THR A 22 -26.03 -13.82 12.62
CA THR A 22 -26.91 -12.70 12.28
C THR A 22 -26.85 -11.71 13.43
N TYR A 23 -26.06 -10.64 13.23
CA TYR A 23 -26.09 -9.48 14.13
C TYR A 23 -27.42 -8.74 13.90
N ASP A 24 -28.38 -8.99 14.78
CA ASP A 24 -29.65 -8.26 14.80
C ASP A 24 -29.45 -6.91 15.50
N PHE A 25 -29.19 -5.85 14.71
CA PHE A 25 -29.13 -4.48 15.19
C PHE A 25 -30.54 -3.91 15.31
N SER A 26 -31.32 -4.40 16.24
CA SER A 26 -32.64 -3.83 16.53
C SER A 26 -32.50 -2.66 17.48
N PRO A 27 -32.80 -1.40 17.04
CA PRO A 27 -32.81 -0.27 17.95
C PRO A 27 -33.86 -0.49 19.05
N LYS A 28 -33.52 -0.13 20.30
CA LYS A 28 -34.42 -0.31 21.44
C LYS A 28 -35.00 1.01 21.96
N CYS A 29 -36.24 0.95 22.39
CA CYS A 29 -36.93 2.09 22.98
C CYS A 29 -36.26 2.54 24.28
N LYS A 30 -35.91 3.83 24.37
CA LYS A 30 -35.31 4.46 25.56
C LYS A 30 -36.21 4.36 26.82
N LYS A 31 -37.55 4.26 26.66
CA LYS A 31 -38.47 4.22 27.75
C LYS A 31 -38.69 2.80 28.32
N CYS A 32 -38.74 1.77 27.45
CA CYS A 32 -39.15 0.45 27.89
C CYS A 32 -38.24 -0.69 27.39
N GLY A 33 -37.17 -0.41 26.69
CA GLY A 33 -36.23 -1.40 26.16
C GLY A 33 -36.76 -2.30 25.05
N PHE A 34 -38.02 -2.11 24.58
CA PHE A 34 -38.61 -2.92 23.52
C PHE A 34 -38.02 -2.61 22.15
N PRO A 35 -37.83 -3.58 21.23
CA PRO A 35 -37.37 -3.32 19.87
C PRO A 35 -38.22 -2.28 19.16
N LEU A 36 -37.57 -1.44 18.37
CA LEU A 36 -38.22 -0.38 17.59
C LEU A 36 -38.41 -0.84 16.15
N ASP A 37 -39.56 -0.49 15.57
CA ASP A 37 -39.82 -0.64 14.13
C ASP A 37 -39.54 0.67 13.41
N VAL A 38 -38.97 0.60 12.21
CA VAL A 38 -38.83 1.74 11.32
C VAL A 38 -40.16 2.03 10.68
N ILE A 39 -40.75 3.19 10.94
CA ILE A 39 -42.02 3.63 10.37
C ILE A 39 -41.86 4.62 9.24
N LYS A 40 -40.73 5.38 9.20
CA LYS A 40 -40.41 6.33 8.15
C LYS A 40 -38.93 6.25 7.82
N LEU A 41 -38.62 5.91 6.57
CA LEU A 41 -37.26 6.07 6.03
C LEU A 41 -37.14 7.49 5.47
N SER A 42 -35.97 8.10 5.65
CA SER A 42 -35.66 9.37 4.99
C SER A 42 -35.77 9.23 3.48
N CYS A 43 -36.80 9.80 2.88
CA CYS A 43 -37.06 9.73 1.43
C CYS A 43 -36.79 11.05 0.71
N GLY A 44 -36.37 12.10 1.42
CA GLY A 44 -36.17 13.43 0.88
C GLY A 44 -35.52 14.38 1.87
N PHE A 45 -35.30 15.61 1.45
CA PHE A 45 -34.64 16.68 2.20
C PHE A 45 -35.00 16.72 3.69
N GLY A 46 -33.99 16.42 4.54
CA GLY A 46 -34.08 16.71 5.98
C GLY A 46 -34.99 15.78 6.79
N ASP A 47 -35.63 14.77 6.20
CA ASP A 47 -36.51 13.89 6.95
C ASP A 47 -35.70 12.84 7.73
N PRO A 48 -35.74 12.86 9.07
CA PRO A 48 -35.05 11.85 9.87
C PRO A 48 -35.69 10.46 9.70
N VAL A 49 -34.89 9.41 9.87
CA VAL A 49 -35.43 8.05 10.05
C VAL A 49 -36.22 8.02 11.34
N VAL A 50 -37.48 7.64 11.27
CA VAL A 50 -38.38 7.60 12.43
C VAL A 50 -38.63 6.14 12.82
N TYR A 51 -38.45 5.85 14.07
CA TYR A 51 -38.72 4.55 14.69
C TYR A 51 -39.94 4.65 15.61
N GLU A 52 -40.74 3.62 15.66
CA GLU A 52 -41.86 3.50 16.58
C GLU A 52 -41.68 2.35 17.54
N CYS A 53 -41.97 2.60 18.81
CA CYS A 53 -42.08 1.55 19.82
C CYS A 53 -43.54 1.06 19.90
N LYS A 54 -43.83 -0.14 19.42
CA LYS A 54 -45.16 -0.74 19.49
C LYS A 54 -45.69 -0.95 20.93
N ARG A 55 -44.79 -1.02 21.92
CA ARG A 55 -45.17 -1.22 23.29
C ARG A 55 -45.64 0.06 23.99
N CYS A 56 -44.98 1.17 23.80
CA CYS A 56 -45.32 2.44 24.44
C CYS A 56 -45.79 3.53 23.46
N GLN A 57 -45.97 3.18 22.21
CA GLN A 57 -46.48 4.05 21.12
C GLN A 57 -45.70 5.37 20.96
N CYS A 58 -44.44 5.39 21.39
CA CYS A 58 -43.57 6.55 21.22
C CYS A 58 -42.78 6.42 19.91
N THR A 59 -42.61 7.56 19.24
CA THR A 59 -41.72 7.69 18.08
C THR A 59 -40.39 8.30 18.51
N PHE A 60 -39.32 7.90 17.81
CA PHE A 60 -37.95 8.35 18.06
C PHE A 60 -37.27 8.64 16.72
N THR A 61 -36.45 9.69 16.67
CA THR A 61 -35.57 9.95 15.55
C THR A 61 -34.20 9.31 15.74
N PHE A 62 -33.47 9.11 14.64
CA PHE A 62 -32.08 8.67 14.74
C PHE A 62 -31.28 9.67 15.62
N GLY A 63 -30.46 9.17 16.52
CA GLY A 63 -29.77 9.97 17.56
C GLY A 63 -30.45 9.90 18.94
N GLU A 64 -31.74 9.55 19.00
CA GLU A 64 -32.47 9.28 20.25
C GLU A 64 -32.55 7.80 20.60
N THR A 65 -32.10 6.90 19.70
CA THR A 65 -32.14 5.45 19.88
C THR A 65 -30.77 4.90 20.29
N LYS A 66 -30.79 3.86 21.12
CA LYS A 66 -29.62 3.04 21.42
C LYS A 66 -29.62 1.82 20.53
N PHE A 67 -28.51 1.55 19.84
CA PHE A 67 -28.32 0.34 19.04
C PHE A 67 -27.58 -0.70 19.89
N ILE A 68 -28.09 -1.92 19.92
CA ILE A 68 -27.54 -3.02 20.72
C ILE A 68 -27.28 -4.19 19.78
N ASP A 69 -26.05 -4.75 19.82
CA ASP A 69 -25.70 -5.94 19.05
C ASP A 69 -26.36 -7.22 19.58
N SER A 70 -26.21 -8.33 18.89
CA SER A 70 -26.75 -9.63 19.26
C SER A 70 -26.22 -10.14 20.62
N SER A 71 -25.11 -9.61 21.13
CA SER A 71 -24.55 -9.91 22.44
C SER A 71 -25.14 -9.05 23.57
N GLY A 72 -26.02 -8.08 23.25
CA GLY A 72 -26.59 -7.14 24.19
C GLY A 72 -25.71 -5.92 24.50
N LYS A 73 -24.60 -5.74 23.77
CA LYS A 73 -23.69 -4.61 23.95
C LYS A 73 -24.16 -3.39 23.15
N GLU A 74 -24.14 -2.22 23.76
CA GLU A 74 -24.46 -0.94 23.10
C GLU A 74 -23.40 -0.64 22.04
N VAL A 75 -23.83 -0.49 20.77
CA VAL A 75 -22.97 -0.11 19.64
C VAL A 75 -22.94 1.41 19.52
N ASN A 76 -21.81 1.99 19.79
CA ASN A 76 -21.61 3.44 19.68
C ASN A 76 -21.03 3.77 18.31
N PHE A 77 -21.86 4.17 17.34
CA PHE A 77 -21.42 4.62 16.02
C PHE A 77 -20.65 5.94 16.05
N ASN A 78 -20.71 6.69 17.15
CA ASN A 78 -19.99 7.96 17.30
C ASN A 78 -18.47 7.79 17.54
N SER A 79 -18.01 6.57 17.88
CA SER A 79 -16.58 6.31 18.09
C SER A 79 -15.72 6.64 16.87
N TYR A 80 -16.28 6.56 15.67
CA TYR A 80 -15.60 6.85 14.40
C TYR A 80 -16.02 8.19 13.75
N SER A 81 -16.72 9.08 14.45
CA SER A 81 -17.13 10.39 13.88
C SER A 81 -17.87 10.31 12.53
N LEU A 82 -18.74 9.30 12.33
CA LEU A 82 -19.51 9.09 11.09
C LEU A 82 -20.47 10.24 10.76
N GLU A 83 -20.69 11.15 11.70
CA GLU A 83 -21.49 12.36 11.55
C GLU A 83 -21.03 13.24 10.38
N ARG A 84 -19.72 13.26 10.06
CA ARG A 84 -19.19 14.00 8.91
C ARG A 84 -19.81 13.58 7.59
N PHE A 85 -20.06 12.28 7.43
CA PHE A 85 -20.72 11.75 6.23
C PHE A 85 -22.22 12.05 6.21
N LEU A 86 -22.89 11.94 7.34
CA LEU A 86 -24.32 12.25 7.44
C LEU A 86 -24.60 13.68 7.04
N LYS A 87 -23.87 14.64 7.61
CA LYS A 87 -23.99 16.07 7.30
C LYS A 87 -23.68 16.37 5.83
N ALA A 88 -22.61 15.78 5.28
CA ALA A 88 -22.23 15.99 3.89
C ALA A 88 -23.24 15.40 2.89
N GLN A 89 -23.90 14.31 3.26
CA GLN A 89 -24.92 13.66 2.42
C GLN A 89 -26.30 14.33 2.51
N GLU A 90 -26.51 15.17 3.52
CA GLU A 90 -27.79 15.86 3.69
C GLU A 90 -28.07 16.77 2.49
N GLY A 91 -29.24 16.61 1.87
CA GLY A 91 -29.62 17.33 0.66
C GLY A 91 -28.90 16.97 -0.64
N ILE A 92 -27.78 16.23 -0.58
CA ILE A 92 -26.96 15.89 -1.77
C ILE A 92 -27.23 14.47 -2.24
N TYR A 93 -27.53 13.52 -1.34
CA TYR A 93 -27.61 12.11 -1.66
C TYR A 93 -28.62 11.81 -2.79
N THR A 94 -29.80 12.42 -2.80
CA THR A 94 -30.85 12.20 -3.80
C THR A 94 -30.36 12.59 -5.19
N SER A 95 -29.67 13.72 -5.31
CA SER A 95 -29.09 14.19 -6.57
C SER A 95 -27.98 13.22 -7.04
N ALA A 96 -27.09 12.81 -6.16
CA ALA A 96 -26.04 11.85 -6.46
C ALA A 96 -26.62 10.50 -6.96
N LEU A 97 -27.65 9.99 -6.30
CA LEU A 97 -28.33 8.77 -6.71
C LEU A 97 -28.99 8.91 -8.10
N THR A 98 -29.56 10.07 -8.39
CA THR A 98 -30.17 10.36 -9.71
C THR A 98 -29.10 10.45 -10.80
N GLU A 99 -27.98 11.12 -10.53
CA GLU A 99 -26.84 11.21 -11.45
C GLU A 99 -26.32 9.80 -11.80
N VAL A 100 -26.12 8.93 -10.79
CA VAL A 100 -25.67 7.55 -11.02
C VAL A 100 -26.69 6.75 -11.82
N ARG A 101 -28.00 6.86 -11.53
CA ARG A 101 -29.04 6.19 -12.31
C ARG A 101 -29.08 6.62 -13.76
N ASN A 102 -28.76 7.88 -14.02
CA ASN A 102 -28.68 8.45 -15.37
C ASN A 102 -27.35 8.12 -16.08
N GLY A 103 -26.41 7.47 -15.40
CA GLY A 103 -25.12 7.08 -15.95
C GLY A 103 -24.15 8.27 -16.17
N LEU A 104 -24.37 9.40 -15.52
CA LEU A 104 -23.50 10.59 -15.66
C LEU A 104 -23.43 11.38 -14.35
N LYS A 105 -22.24 11.41 -13.75
CA LYS A 105 -21.91 12.24 -12.59
C LYS A 105 -21.65 13.68 -13.04
N VAL A 106 -22.33 14.64 -12.42
CA VAL A 106 -22.24 16.06 -12.76
C VAL A 106 -21.69 16.88 -11.60
N THR A 107 -22.07 16.56 -10.34
CA THR A 107 -21.76 17.37 -9.17
C THR A 107 -20.67 16.75 -8.28
N HIS A 108 -20.17 17.51 -7.29
CA HIS A 108 -18.97 17.16 -6.51
C HIS A 108 -19.33 16.48 -5.18
N TRP A 109 -19.56 15.15 -5.19
CA TRP A 109 -19.99 14.40 -4.02
C TRP A 109 -19.22 13.10 -3.77
N ILE A 110 -18.22 12.77 -4.56
CA ILE A 110 -17.58 11.46 -4.58
C ILE A 110 -17.01 11.04 -3.22
N TRP A 111 -16.35 11.94 -2.49
CA TRP A 111 -15.63 11.62 -1.25
C TRP A 111 -16.51 11.15 -0.09
N PHE A 112 -17.75 11.61 -0.03
CA PHE A 112 -18.67 11.27 1.05
C PHE A 112 -19.81 10.34 0.64
N ILE A 113 -20.00 10.10 -0.67
CA ILE A 113 -20.96 9.13 -1.20
C ILE A 113 -20.29 7.78 -1.45
N PHE A 114 -19.08 7.76 -2.04
CA PHE A 114 -18.22 6.59 -2.20
C PHE A 114 -16.92 6.81 -1.42
N PRO A 115 -16.97 6.71 -0.08
CA PRO A 115 -15.80 7.00 0.73
C PRO A 115 -14.69 5.96 0.52
N GLN A 116 -13.45 6.44 0.60
CA GLN A 116 -12.24 5.67 0.41
C GLN A 116 -11.49 5.53 1.73
N LEU A 117 -10.51 4.61 1.75
CA LEU A 117 -9.57 4.52 2.86
C LEU A 117 -8.70 5.78 2.93
N LYS A 118 -8.43 6.25 4.15
CA LYS A 118 -7.53 7.37 4.43
C LYS A 118 -6.11 7.03 3.98
N GLY A 119 -5.42 7.98 3.38
CA GLY A 119 -4.08 7.78 2.82
C GLY A 119 -4.05 7.55 1.31
N LEU A 120 -5.20 7.29 0.65
CA LEU A 120 -5.29 7.20 -0.82
C LEU A 120 -5.20 8.57 -1.50
N GLY A 121 -5.63 9.63 -0.83
CA GLY A 121 -5.55 10.99 -1.33
C GLY A 121 -4.86 11.93 -0.34
N LYS A 122 -4.24 13.01 -0.86
CA LYS A 122 -3.47 14.00 -0.08
C LYS A 122 -4.24 15.32 0.16
N SER A 123 -5.43 15.53 -0.46
CA SER A 123 -6.21 16.76 -0.26
C SER A 123 -6.91 16.79 1.11
N GLU A 124 -7.16 17.98 1.65
CA GLU A 124 -7.90 18.15 2.90
C GLU A 124 -9.24 17.43 2.88
N THR A 125 -9.98 17.50 1.76
CA THR A 125 -11.25 16.80 1.58
C THR A 125 -11.09 15.28 1.64
N SER A 126 -10.05 14.71 1.01
CA SER A 126 -9.78 13.27 1.04
C SER A 126 -9.34 12.80 2.42
N CYS A 127 -8.60 13.62 3.17
CA CYS A 127 -8.22 13.33 4.55
C CYS A 127 -9.43 13.40 5.49
N TYR A 128 -10.31 14.39 5.31
CA TYR A 128 -11.48 14.61 6.16
C TYR A 128 -12.53 13.50 5.99
N PHE A 129 -12.80 13.07 4.75
CA PHE A 129 -13.76 12.00 4.44
C PHE A 129 -13.11 10.61 4.29
N GLY A 130 -11.81 10.48 4.57
CA GLY A 130 -11.16 9.17 4.56
C GLY A 130 -11.66 8.28 5.69
N ILE A 131 -11.97 7.02 5.37
CA ILE A 131 -12.21 5.94 6.34
C ILE A 131 -10.87 5.59 6.97
N GLU A 132 -10.80 5.61 8.29
CA GLU A 132 -9.54 5.45 9.03
C GLU A 132 -8.98 4.04 8.90
N ASP A 133 -9.86 3.03 9.05
CA ASP A 133 -9.49 1.62 9.08
C ASP A 133 -10.66 0.71 8.67
N ILE A 134 -10.43 -0.60 8.70
CA ILE A 134 -11.44 -1.62 8.36
C ILE A 134 -12.62 -1.64 9.34
N GLU A 135 -12.41 -1.27 10.60
CA GLU A 135 -13.48 -1.24 11.60
C GLU A 135 -14.39 -0.02 11.39
N GLU A 136 -13.85 1.14 11.01
CA GLU A 136 -14.68 2.27 10.59
C GLU A 136 -15.47 1.96 9.31
N ALA A 137 -14.86 1.26 8.33
CA ALA A 137 -15.58 0.79 7.14
C ALA A 137 -16.75 -0.14 7.53
N ARG A 138 -16.51 -1.04 8.46
CA ARG A 138 -17.53 -1.96 9.00
C ARG A 138 -18.64 -1.20 9.73
N ALA A 139 -18.28 -0.23 10.57
CA ALA A 139 -19.24 0.63 11.26
C ALA A 139 -20.06 1.48 10.28
N TYR A 140 -19.43 2.02 9.23
CA TYR A 140 -20.09 2.77 8.16
C TYR A 140 -21.13 1.90 7.44
N LEU A 141 -20.75 0.68 7.03
CA LEU A 141 -21.62 -0.22 6.28
C LEU A 141 -22.79 -0.75 7.12
N LYS A 142 -22.59 -0.89 8.43
CA LYS A 142 -23.63 -1.26 9.41
C LYS A 142 -24.51 -0.08 9.84
N HIS A 143 -24.09 1.16 9.55
CA HIS A 143 -24.87 2.33 9.96
C HIS A 143 -26.21 2.39 9.22
N PRO A 144 -27.36 2.58 9.92
CA PRO A 144 -28.71 2.42 9.35
C PRO A 144 -29.05 3.41 8.23
N VAL A 145 -28.33 4.52 8.12
CA VAL A 145 -28.49 5.49 7.02
C VAL A 145 -27.38 5.33 6.00
N LEU A 146 -26.12 5.39 6.43
CA LEU A 146 -24.96 5.40 5.52
C LEU A 146 -24.82 4.08 4.75
N GLY A 147 -24.92 2.95 5.45
CA GLY A 147 -24.85 1.63 4.83
C GLY A 147 -25.99 1.36 3.83
N VAL A 148 -27.20 1.81 4.17
CA VAL A 148 -28.36 1.70 3.24
C VAL A 148 -28.14 2.56 2.01
N ARG A 149 -27.70 3.81 2.18
CA ARG A 149 -27.41 4.72 1.05
C ARG A 149 -26.30 4.21 0.16
N LEU A 150 -25.20 3.72 0.74
CA LEU A 150 -24.10 3.17 -0.03
C LEU A 150 -24.54 1.96 -0.85
N ARG A 151 -25.27 1.02 -0.26
CA ARG A 151 -25.81 -0.14 -0.98
C ARG A 151 -26.78 0.27 -2.08
N GLN A 152 -27.64 1.24 -1.81
CA GLN A 152 -28.64 1.71 -2.78
C GLN A 152 -27.98 2.36 -4.00
N ILE A 153 -26.98 3.23 -3.82
CA ILE A 153 -26.29 3.87 -4.94
C ILE A 153 -25.37 2.90 -5.67
N THR A 154 -24.74 1.95 -4.96
CA THR A 154 -23.96 0.85 -5.55
C THR A 154 -24.85 -0.05 -6.40
N THR A 155 -26.05 -0.38 -5.93
CA THR A 155 -27.05 -1.13 -6.70
C THR A 155 -27.50 -0.35 -7.94
N ALA A 156 -27.69 0.97 -7.84
CA ALA A 156 -28.02 1.80 -8.99
C ALA A 156 -26.90 1.76 -10.05
N PHE A 157 -25.64 1.82 -9.64
CA PHE A 157 -24.50 1.69 -10.54
C PHE A 157 -24.41 0.28 -11.15
N LEU A 158 -24.59 -0.79 -10.36
CA LEU A 158 -24.61 -2.17 -10.84
C LEU A 158 -25.71 -2.38 -11.92
N ASN A 159 -26.85 -1.72 -11.78
CA ASN A 159 -28.00 -1.89 -12.69
C ASN A 159 -27.87 -1.12 -14.01
N LEU A 160 -26.89 -0.24 -14.16
CA LEU A 160 -26.60 0.32 -15.49
C LEU A 160 -26.25 -0.82 -16.44
N ASN A 161 -26.62 -0.70 -17.73
CA ASN A 161 -26.03 -1.58 -18.75
C ASN A 161 -24.51 -1.47 -18.65
N TRP A 162 -23.77 -2.46 -19.24
CA TRP A 162 -22.32 -2.36 -19.18
C TRP A 162 -21.87 -0.96 -19.64
N VAL A 163 -21.14 -0.26 -18.78
CA VAL A 163 -20.60 1.08 -19.02
C VAL A 163 -19.14 1.11 -18.58
N ASN A 164 -18.34 1.88 -19.28
CA ASN A 164 -17.02 2.20 -18.76
C ASN A 164 -17.19 3.18 -17.58
N PRO A 165 -16.70 2.88 -16.38
CA PRO A 165 -16.80 3.77 -15.23
C PRO A 165 -16.29 5.19 -15.48
N ILE A 166 -15.32 5.34 -16.40
CA ILE A 166 -14.78 6.66 -16.79
C ILE A 166 -15.84 7.53 -17.44
N ASP A 167 -16.76 6.94 -18.20
CA ASP A 167 -17.83 7.69 -18.88
C ASP A 167 -18.89 8.17 -17.89
N VAL A 168 -19.09 7.42 -16.79
CA VAL A 168 -20.05 7.77 -15.74
C VAL A 168 -19.47 8.79 -14.75
N PHE A 169 -18.22 8.60 -14.30
CA PHE A 169 -17.65 9.33 -13.17
C PHE A 169 -16.50 10.26 -13.57
N GLY A 170 -15.94 10.14 -14.77
CA GLY A 170 -14.65 10.72 -15.13
C GLY A 170 -13.49 9.90 -14.57
N ARG A 171 -12.30 10.07 -15.14
CA ARG A 171 -11.12 9.23 -14.87
C ARG A 171 -10.74 9.15 -13.39
N LEU A 172 -10.67 10.28 -12.69
CA LEU A 172 -10.24 10.32 -11.29
C LEU A 172 -11.30 9.75 -10.34
N ASP A 173 -12.58 10.05 -10.58
CA ASP A 173 -13.63 9.59 -9.69
C ASP A 173 -13.99 8.12 -9.93
N ALA A 174 -13.78 7.59 -11.16
CA ALA A 174 -13.89 6.16 -11.43
C ALA A 174 -12.89 5.34 -10.62
N MET A 175 -11.66 5.82 -10.43
CA MET A 175 -10.67 5.19 -9.54
C MET A 175 -11.13 5.22 -8.08
N LYS A 176 -11.69 6.34 -7.62
CA LYS A 176 -12.22 6.44 -6.25
C LYS A 176 -13.39 5.49 -6.00
N VAL A 177 -14.26 5.30 -6.99
CA VAL A 177 -15.34 4.30 -6.90
C VAL A 177 -14.75 2.90 -6.79
N LEU A 178 -13.73 2.55 -7.58
CA LEU A 178 -13.06 1.27 -7.46
C LEU A 178 -12.47 1.05 -6.07
N SER A 179 -11.77 2.06 -5.53
CA SER A 179 -11.23 2.00 -4.16
C SER A 179 -12.33 1.78 -3.11
N CYS A 180 -13.47 2.49 -3.26
CA CYS A 180 -14.64 2.30 -2.39
C CYS A 180 -15.22 0.89 -2.52
N MET A 181 -15.42 0.38 -3.74
CA MET A 181 -15.91 -0.99 -3.95
C MET A 181 -14.98 -2.02 -3.33
N THR A 182 -13.67 -1.85 -3.51
CA THR A 182 -12.65 -2.74 -2.92
C THR A 182 -12.71 -2.71 -1.40
N LEU A 183 -12.73 -1.52 -0.77
CA LEU A 183 -12.80 -1.36 0.68
C LEU A 183 -14.04 -2.05 1.28
N PHE A 184 -15.21 -1.76 0.72
CA PHE A 184 -16.45 -2.29 1.28
C PHE A 184 -16.71 -3.75 0.93
N ASN A 185 -16.07 -4.30 -0.09
CA ASN A 185 -16.07 -5.74 -0.35
C ASN A 185 -15.42 -6.54 0.78
N GLU A 186 -14.39 -5.98 1.42
CA GLU A 186 -13.67 -6.66 2.51
C GLU A 186 -14.45 -6.69 3.84
N VAL A 187 -15.54 -5.92 3.93
CA VAL A 187 -16.38 -5.86 5.14
C VAL A 187 -17.83 -6.26 4.91
N ALA A 188 -18.25 -6.43 3.67
CA ALA A 188 -19.60 -6.84 3.31
C ALA A 188 -19.79 -8.36 3.50
N GLU A 189 -20.99 -8.74 3.94
CA GLU A 189 -21.41 -10.15 4.04
C GLU A 189 -22.05 -10.68 2.76
N ASP A 190 -22.27 -9.81 1.77
CA ASP A 190 -22.84 -10.10 0.46
C ASP A 190 -21.87 -9.74 -0.67
N ASP A 191 -22.22 -10.11 -1.90
CA ASP A 191 -21.40 -9.97 -3.09
C ASP A 191 -21.69 -8.71 -3.93
N LEU A 192 -22.41 -7.71 -3.38
CA LEU A 192 -22.84 -6.52 -4.13
C LEU A 192 -21.64 -5.75 -4.70
N PHE A 193 -20.62 -5.50 -3.90
CA PHE A 193 -19.45 -4.74 -4.30
C PHE A 193 -18.58 -5.52 -5.28
N ALA A 194 -18.43 -6.84 -5.06
CA ALA A 194 -17.75 -7.72 -6.00
C ALA A 194 -18.42 -7.71 -7.37
N LYS A 195 -19.76 -7.81 -7.44
CA LYS A 195 -20.51 -7.76 -8.70
C LYS A 195 -20.31 -6.48 -9.49
N VAL A 196 -20.17 -5.33 -8.81
CA VAL A 196 -19.83 -4.06 -9.48
C VAL A 196 -18.42 -4.12 -10.07
N MET A 197 -17.45 -4.62 -9.31
CA MET A 197 -16.07 -4.76 -9.80
C MET A 197 -16.01 -5.73 -10.98
N ASP A 198 -16.68 -6.86 -10.91
CA ASP A 198 -16.72 -7.84 -12.00
C ASP A 198 -17.35 -7.25 -13.26
N LYS A 199 -18.50 -6.58 -13.12
CA LYS A 199 -19.26 -6.06 -14.26
C LYS A 199 -18.60 -4.87 -14.93
N HIS A 200 -18.14 -3.87 -14.15
CA HIS A 200 -17.73 -2.57 -14.68
C HIS A 200 -16.23 -2.36 -14.66
N TYR A 201 -15.47 -3.11 -13.86
CA TYR A 201 -14.02 -3.01 -13.73
C TYR A 201 -13.27 -4.28 -14.12
N HIS A 202 -13.96 -5.24 -14.81
CA HIS A 202 -13.36 -6.52 -15.26
C HIS A 202 -12.71 -7.33 -14.12
N GLY A 203 -13.31 -7.32 -12.93
CA GLY A 203 -12.82 -8.01 -11.74
C GLY A 203 -11.63 -7.33 -11.05
N LYS A 204 -11.20 -6.16 -11.54
CA LYS A 204 -10.10 -5.42 -10.89
C LYS A 204 -10.49 -4.96 -9.50
N ARG A 205 -9.52 -5.01 -8.59
CA ARG A 205 -9.56 -4.42 -7.26
C ARG A 205 -8.56 -3.27 -7.17
N ASP A 206 -8.79 -2.34 -6.26
CA ASP A 206 -7.82 -1.27 -5.99
C ASP A 206 -6.71 -1.82 -5.09
N GLU A 207 -5.58 -2.09 -5.69
CA GLU A 207 -4.42 -2.69 -5.05
C GLU A 207 -3.91 -1.84 -3.87
N LYS A 208 -3.97 -0.52 -4.02
CA LYS A 208 -3.54 0.41 -2.98
C LYS A 208 -4.45 0.34 -1.75
N THR A 209 -5.75 0.19 -1.94
CA THR A 209 -6.70 -0.05 -0.84
C THR A 209 -6.37 -1.36 -0.12
N LEU A 210 -6.19 -2.46 -0.85
CA LEU A 210 -5.85 -3.76 -0.27
C LEU A 210 -4.51 -3.72 0.47
N SER A 211 -3.53 -3.01 -0.08
CA SER A 211 -2.22 -2.80 0.52
C SER A 211 -2.31 -2.05 1.85
N LEU A 212 -3.04 -0.93 1.88
CA LEU A 212 -3.25 -0.15 3.11
C LEU A 212 -4.02 -0.91 4.19
N LEU A 213 -4.86 -1.88 3.78
CA LEU A 213 -5.56 -2.80 4.68
C LEU A 213 -4.68 -3.96 5.15
N GLY A 214 -3.45 -4.10 4.65
CA GLY A 214 -2.58 -5.24 4.93
C GLY A 214 -3.07 -6.56 4.31
N LEU A 215 -4.00 -6.50 3.35
CA LEU A 215 -4.60 -7.66 2.68
C LEU A 215 -3.82 -8.09 1.43
N ILE A 216 -2.87 -7.27 1.00
CA ILE A 216 -1.94 -7.65 -0.05
C ILE A 216 -0.69 -8.24 0.57
N ASN A 217 -0.37 -9.43 0.12
CA ASN A 217 0.85 -10.10 0.50
C ASN A 217 2.02 -9.59 -0.37
N CYS A 218 2.27 -8.26 -0.34
CA CYS A 218 3.45 -7.67 -0.96
C CYS A 218 4.55 -7.65 0.10
N LYS A 219 5.22 -8.80 0.28
CA LYS A 219 6.24 -8.97 1.31
C LYS A 219 7.67 -8.92 0.77
N LEU A 220 7.86 -8.73 -0.54
CA LEU A 220 9.17 -8.66 -1.14
C LEU A 220 9.47 -7.27 -1.69
N LEU A 221 10.74 -6.92 -1.65
CA LEU A 221 11.32 -5.65 -2.12
C LEU A 221 10.97 -4.44 -1.23
N LEU A 222 10.11 -4.60 -0.23
CA LEU A 222 9.77 -3.52 0.70
C LEU A 222 10.97 -3.05 1.50
N GLY A 223 11.91 -3.94 1.81
CA GLY A 223 13.08 -3.60 2.61
C GLY A 223 14.03 -2.64 1.90
N ALA A 224 14.34 -2.92 0.63
CA ALA A 224 15.15 -2.03 -0.19
C ALA A 224 14.46 -0.66 -0.38
N ILE A 225 13.17 -0.67 -0.70
CA ILE A 225 12.36 0.53 -0.91
C ILE A 225 12.21 1.34 0.38
N ALA A 226 12.02 0.68 1.52
CA ALA A 226 11.95 1.35 2.82
C ALA A 226 13.28 2.03 3.17
N GLY A 227 14.39 1.35 2.91
CA GLY A 227 15.72 1.89 3.12
C GLY A 227 15.98 3.14 2.30
N ASP A 228 15.66 3.10 1.00
CA ASP A 228 15.69 4.24 0.09
C ASP A 228 14.85 5.42 0.63
N MET A 229 13.55 5.21 0.85
CA MET A 229 12.65 6.29 1.30
C MET A 229 13.04 6.90 2.64
N ILE A 230 13.51 6.08 3.60
CA ILE A 230 13.95 6.57 4.90
C ILE A 230 15.27 7.32 4.75
N GLY A 231 16.17 6.85 3.90
CA GLY A 231 17.46 7.44 3.61
C GLY A 231 17.39 8.75 2.82
N SER A 232 16.41 8.91 1.94
CA SER A 232 16.30 10.00 0.98
C SER A 232 16.43 11.41 1.59
N VAL A 233 15.94 11.61 2.81
CA VAL A 233 16.03 12.92 3.50
C VAL A 233 17.38 13.16 4.17
N TYR A 234 18.23 12.13 4.25
CA TYR A 234 19.55 12.18 4.90
C TYR A 234 20.73 12.16 3.91
N GLU A 235 20.49 11.92 2.63
CA GLU A 235 21.50 11.84 1.55
C GLU A 235 22.39 13.09 1.53
N PHE A 236 21.78 14.27 1.41
CA PHE A 236 22.49 15.56 1.41
C PHE A 236 22.50 16.28 2.77
N SER A 237 21.95 15.65 3.79
CA SER A 237 21.91 16.16 5.17
C SER A 237 22.35 15.07 6.15
N PRO A 238 23.63 14.65 6.13
CA PRO A 238 24.11 13.48 6.86
C PRO A 238 23.80 13.55 8.35
N TYR A 239 23.23 12.46 8.87
CA TYR A 239 22.92 12.31 10.29
C TYR A 239 23.78 11.21 10.92
N LYS A 240 24.50 11.53 12.01
CA LYS A 240 25.49 10.65 12.65
C LYS A 240 24.97 9.95 13.91
N GLY A 241 23.65 9.84 14.06
CA GLY A 241 23.01 9.18 15.21
C GLY A 241 22.01 8.14 14.77
N THR A 242 21.60 7.25 15.68
CA THR A 242 20.60 6.21 15.41
C THR A 242 19.17 6.60 15.83
N THR A 243 19.00 7.77 16.45
CA THR A 243 17.69 8.23 16.92
C THR A 243 17.17 9.35 16.01
N PHE A 244 16.30 9.00 15.09
CA PHE A 244 15.68 9.93 14.15
C PHE A 244 14.28 9.42 13.73
N PRO A 245 13.38 10.30 13.25
CA PRO A 245 12.11 9.87 12.67
C PRO A 245 12.36 9.05 11.41
N LEU A 246 11.75 7.87 11.31
CA LEU A 246 11.90 7.02 10.12
C LEU A 246 11.32 7.69 8.86
N PHE A 247 10.19 8.38 9.00
CA PHE A 247 9.56 9.10 7.91
C PHE A 247 9.26 10.54 8.28
N SER A 248 9.36 11.41 7.30
CA SER A 248 8.94 12.80 7.35
C SER A 248 8.01 13.13 6.18
N GLY A 249 7.49 14.34 6.13
CA GLY A 249 6.72 14.82 4.98
C GLY A 249 7.54 14.93 3.69
N ALA A 250 8.88 14.95 3.79
CA ALA A 250 9.81 15.03 2.67
C ALA A 250 10.36 13.66 2.23
N SER A 251 10.13 12.59 3.01
CA SER A 251 10.54 11.23 2.62
C SER A 251 9.78 10.77 1.39
N ASP A 252 10.51 10.44 0.32
CA ASP A 252 9.96 9.92 -0.93
C ASP A 252 10.95 8.89 -1.51
N TYR A 253 10.52 8.13 -2.50
CA TYR A 253 11.39 7.19 -3.21
C TYR A 253 12.32 7.93 -4.16
N THR A 254 13.50 7.35 -4.38
CA THR A 254 14.52 7.86 -5.32
C THR A 254 14.70 6.90 -6.50
N ASP A 255 15.76 7.11 -7.29
CA ASP A 255 16.12 6.21 -8.39
C ASP A 255 16.49 4.79 -7.91
N ASP A 256 16.87 4.61 -6.67
CA ASP A 256 17.04 3.29 -6.03
C ASP A 256 15.79 2.43 -6.15
N THR A 257 14.66 2.97 -5.72
CA THR A 257 13.35 2.29 -5.85
C THR A 257 12.95 2.12 -7.30
N VAL A 258 13.06 3.16 -8.12
CA VAL A 258 12.66 3.09 -9.55
C VAL A 258 13.44 1.99 -10.27
N MET A 259 14.74 1.90 -10.05
CA MET A 259 15.59 0.90 -10.70
C MET A 259 15.46 -0.49 -10.05
N THR A 260 15.12 -0.59 -8.76
CA THR A 260 14.74 -1.85 -8.11
C THR A 260 13.48 -2.43 -8.75
N VAL A 261 12.44 -1.63 -8.93
CA VAL A 261 11.20 -2.06 -9.59
C VAL A 261 11.43 -2.40 -11.07
N ALA A 262 12.28 -1.66 -11.78
CA ALA A 262 12.67 -1.97 -13.15
C ALA A 262 13.36 -3.35 -13.27
N ASN A 263 14.24 -3.69 -12.32
CA ASN A 263 14.85 -5.03 -12.26
C ASN A 263 13.83 -6.13 -11.93
N ALA A 264 12.86 -5.86 -11.06
CA ALA A 264 11.78 -6.79 -10.78
C ALA A 264 10.92 -7.04 -12.04
N GLU A 265 10.56 -6.01 -12.80
CA GLU A 265 9.83 -6.16 -14.06
C GLU A 265 10.64 -6.93 -15.11
N TRP A 266 11.94 -6.69 -15.20
CA TRP A 266 12.82 -7.47 -16.05
C TRP A 266 12.76 -8.98 -15.74
N LEU A 267 12.87 -9.33 -14.47
CA LEU A 267 12.81 -10.73 -14.03
C LEU A 267 11.45 -11.39 -14.28
N LEU A 268 10.37 -10.62 -14.19
CA LEU A 268 9.00 -11.08 -14.46
C LEU A 268 8.74 -11.32 -15.93
N THR A 269 9.27 -10.45 -16.79
CA THR A 269 8.88 -10.41 -18.21
C THR A 269 9.91 -11.05 -19.14
N GLY A 270 11.19 -11.08 -18.74
CA GLY A 270 12.30 -11.46 -19.59
C GLY A 270 12.59 -10.50 -20.76
N ASN A 271 11.94 -9.32 -20.77
CA ASN A 271 12.15 -8.30 -21.79
C ASN A 271 13.54 -7.66 -21.66
N ASP A 272 13.93 -6.85 -22.66
CA ASP A 272 15.22 -6.16 -22.65
C ASP A 272 15.36 -5.19 -21.46
N LEU A 273 16.34 -5.47 -20.58
CA LEU A 273 16.57 -4.69 -19.34
C LEU A 273 16.91 -3.22 -19.65
N VAL A 274 17.65 -2.95 -20.72
CA VAL A 274 18.02 -1.58 -21.13
C VAL A 274 16.76 -0.78 -21.44
N SER A 275 15.87 -1.35 -22.23
CA SER A 275 14.59 -0.72 -22.60
C SER A 275 13.71 -0.49 -21.37
N ILE A 276 13.63 -1.46 -20.45
CA ILE A 276 12.86 -1.33 -19.22
C ILE A 276 13.43 -0.18 -18.37
N MET A 277 14.73 -0.17 -18.08
CA MET A 277 15.37 0.89 -17.30
C MET A 277 15.18 2.26 -17.91
N GLN A 278 15.33 2.39 -19.23
CA GLN A 278 15.10 3.68 -19.93
C GLN A 278 13.63 4.12 -19.82
N ASN A 279 12.68 3.20 -19.96
CA ASN A 279 11.26 3.52 -19.82
C ASN A 279 10.92 4.01 -18.41
N TYR A 280 11.39 3.30 -17.38
CA TYR A 280 11.20 3.71 -16.00
C TYR A 280 11.89 5.04 -15.70
N GLY A 281 13.17 5.17 -16.04
CA GLY A 281 13.93 6.38 -15.78
C GLY A 281 13.36 7.63 -16.45
N ARG A 282 12.88 7.52 -17.68
CA ARG A 282 12.21 8.62 -18.39
C ARG A 282 10.86 8.97 -17.81
N ARG A 283 10.10 7.97 -17.35
CA ARG A 283 8.78 8.16 -16.74
C ARG A 283 8.85 8.81 -15.36
N TYR A 284 9.89 8.47 -14.61
CA TYR A 284 10.14 8.97 -13.25
C TYR A 284 11.42 9.84 -13.24
N SER A 285 11.52 10.78 -14.16
CA SER A 285 12.74 11.55 -14.46
C SER A 285 13.28 12.42 -13.31
N ASN A 286 12.50 12.66 -12.28
CA ASN A 286 12.85 13.50 -11.13
C ASN A 286 13.30 12.68 -9.90
N ALA A 287 13.68 11.42 -10.09
CA ALA A 287 13.98 10.51 -8.99
C ALA A 287 15.44 10.60 -8.47
N GLY A 288 16.25 11.55 -8.93
CA GLY A 288 17.59 11.77 -8.35
C GLY A 288 18.75 11.12 -9.11
N TYR A 289 18.57 10.67 -10.35
CA TYR A 289 19.59 9.95 -11.12
C TYR A 289 20.94 10.65 -11.21
N GLY A 290 22.03 9.90 -11.01
CA GLY A 290 23.37 10.36 -11.28
C GLY A 290 23.56 10.83 -12.74
N GLY A 291 24.35 11.88 -12.93
CA GLY A 291 24.44 12.59 -14.23
C GLY A 291 24.86 11.74 -15.44
N MET A 292 25.66 10.68 -15.26
CA MET A 292 26.00 9.75 -16.35
C MET A 292 24.84 8.84 -16.69
N PHE A 293 24.13 8.31 -15.68
CA PHE A 293 22.95 7.50 -15.87
C PHE A 293 21.82 8.30 -16.50
N TYR A 294 21.58 9.54 -16.07
CA TYR A 294 20.59 10.42 -16.67
C TYR A 294 20.82 10.62 -18.17
N ARG A 295 22.09 10.85 -18.64
CA ARG A 295 22.42 10.92 -20.06
C ARG A 295 22.17 9.60 -20.78
N TRP A 296 22.52 8.48 -20.15
CA TRP A 296 22.31 7.14 -20.69
C TRP A 296 20.82 6.84 -20.90
N LEU A 297 19.94 7.33 -20.03
CA LEU A 297 18.48 7.15 -20.15
C LEU A 297 17.94 7.72 -21.48
N TYR A 298 18.52 8.80 -22.00
CA TYR A 298 18.04 9.48 -23.21
C TYR A 298 18.86 9.16 -24.46
N THR A 299 19.84 8.27 -24.36
CA THR A 299 20.65 7.81 -25.52
C THR A 299 19.87 6.78 -26.32
N CYS A 300 19.88 6.90 -27.69
CA CYS A 300 19.14 5.98 -28.58
C CYS A 300 19.75 4.56 -28.62
N ASP A 301 21.09 4.46 -28.57
CA ASP A 301 21.83 3.19 -28.52
C ASP A 301 22.76 3.23 -27.30
N PRO A 302 22.18 3.04 -26.09
CA PRO A 302 22.93 3.20 -24.87
C PRO A 302 23.92 2.06 -24.68
N LYS A 303 25.18 2.43 -24.42
CA LYS A 303 26.26 1.48 -24.11
C LYS A 303 26.64 1.58 -22.63
N PRO A 304 27.17 0.52 -22.04
CA PRO A 304 27.79 0.61 -20.72
C PRO A 304 28.88 1.69 -20.71
N TYR A 305 28.99 2.42 -19.62
CA TYR A 305 29.93 3.53 -19.48
C TYR A 305 30.96 3.34 -18.38
N ASN A 306 31.25 2.08 -18.06
CA ASN A 306 32.30 1.64 -17.14
C ASN A 306 32.18 2.30 -15.73
N SER A 307 30.94 2.45 -15.24
CA SER A 307 30.69 2.95 -13.91
C SER A 307 31.11 1.93 -12.83
N TRP A 308 31.70 2.44 -11.77
CA TRP A 308 32.01 1.74 -10.52
C TRP A 308 31.12 2.22 -9.37
N GLY A 309 30.13 3.06 -9.67
CA GLY A 309 29.16 3.60 -8.73
C GLY A 309 28.26 2.54 -8.10
N ASN A 310 27.66 2.89 -6.97
CA ASN A 310 26.79 2.00 -6.18
C ASN A 310 25.41 1.75 -6.83
N GLY A 311 25.08 2.46 -7.91
CA GLY A 311 23.83 2.30 -8.66
C GLY A 311 23.57 0.90 -9.23
N SER A 312 24.59 0.04 -9.34
CA SER A 312 24.39 -1.38 -9.65
C SER A 312 23.97 -2.20 -8.43
N ALA A 313 24.47 -1.84 -7.25
CA ALA A 313 24.21 -2.55 -6.00
C ALA A 313 22.83 -2.18 -5.40
N MET A 314 22.43 -0.90 -5.48
CA MET A 314 21.19 -0.39 -4.93
C MET A 314 19.95 -1.09 -5.47
N ARG A 315 19.96 -1.43 -6.78
CA ARG A 315 18.80 -1.95 -7.53
C ARG A 315 18.70 -3.47 -7.60
N VAL A 316 19.67 -4.21 -7.02
CA VAL A 316 19.86 -5.65 -7.30
C VAL A 316 19.09 -6.57 -6.36
N SER A 317 18.43 -6.03 -5.34
CA SER A 317 17.65 -6.80 -4.35
C SER A 317 16.70 -7.83 -4.98
N PRO A 318 15.93 -7.53 -6.05
CA PRO A 318 15.05 -8.51 -6.69
C PRO A 318 15.79 -9.78 -7.18
N ILE A 319 17.03 -9.62 -7.62
CA ILE A 319 17.84 -10.73 -8.14
C ILE A 319 18.18 -11.73 -7.02
N GLY A 320 18.44 -11.23 -5.82
CA GLY A 320 18.66 -12.08 -4.65
C GLY A 320 17.45 -12.96 -4.28
N TRP A 321 16.25 -12.57 -4.69
CA TRP A 321 15.01 -13.32 -4.47
C TRP A 321 14.68 -14.32 -5.60
N ALA A 322 15.04 -14.03 -6.84
CA ALA A 322 14.46 -14.69 -8.02
C ALA A 322 15.01 -16.09 -8.33
N PHE A 323 16.23 -16.42 -7.94
CA PHE A 323 16.90 -17.64 -8.41
C PHE A 323 17.04 -18.71 -7.33
N LYS A 324 17.09 -19.98 -7.76
CA LYS A 324 17.20 -21.14 -6.86
C LYS A 324 18.63 -21.46 -6.44
N SER A 325 19.63 -20.96 -7.16
CA SER A 325 21.04 -21.16 -6.83
C SER A 325 21.79 -19.84 -6.71
N LEU A 326 22.85 -19.85 -5.90
CA LEU A 326 23.73 -18.70 -5.75
C LEU A 326 24.47 -18.38 -7.06
N GLU A 327 24.84 -19.41 -7.83
CA GLU A 327 25.51 -19.25 -9.13
C GLU A 327 24.63 -18.45 -10.11
N GLU A 328 23.34 -18.83 -10.25
CA GLU A 328 22.39 -18.11 -11.11
C GLU A 328 22.17 -16.67 -10.60
N THR A 329 22.08 -16.48 -9.28
CA THR A 329 21.97 -15.16 -8.65
C THR A 329 23.15 -14.27 -9.03
N LEU A 330 24.38 -14.77 -8.88
CA LEU A 330 25.60 -14.04 -9.22
C LEU A 330 25.68 -13.70 -10.71
N LYS A 331 25.28 -14.62 -11.56
CA LYS A 331 25.25 -14.42 -13.03
C LYS A 331 24.24 -13.35 -13.42
N ALA A 332 23.04 -13.38 -12.85
CA ALA A 332 22.02 -12.39 -13.13
C ALA A 332 22.38 -11.00 -12.56
N ALA A 333 22.98 -10.95 -11.37
CA ALA A 333 23.48 -9.70 -10.78
C ALA A 333 24.56 -9.05 -11.65
N LYS A 334 25.48 -9.85 -12.21
CA LYS A 334 26.46 -9.40 -13.19
C LYS A 334 25.76 -8.79 -14.42
N TRP A 335 24.80 -9.48 -15.01
CA TRP A 335 24.06 -8.97 -16.19
C TRP A 335 23.33 -7.65 -15.89
N SER A 336 22.68 -7.56 -14.73
CA SER A 336 22.03 -6.31 -14.33
C SER A 336 23.01 -5.16 -14.15
N ALA A 337 24.22 -5.42 -13.68
CA ALA A 337 25.26 -4.40 -13.56
C ALA A 337 25.81 -3.98 -14.93
N GLU A 338 26.14 -4.95 -15.79
CA GLU A 338 26.90 -4.74 -17.04
C GLU A 338 26.22 -3.81 -18.04
N VAL A 339 24.90 -3.58 -17.97
CA VAL A 339 24.20 -2.64 -18.87
C VAL A 339 24.63 -1.18 -18.69
N THR A 340 25.23 -0.85 -17.55
CA THR A 340 25.71 0.50 -17.19
C THR A 340 27.04 0.46 -16.46
N HIS A 341 27.15 -0.43 -15.44
CA HIS A 341 28.22 -0.52 -14.46
C HIS A 341 29.12 -1.75 -14.76
N ASN A 342 29.72 -1.74 -15.95
CA ASN A 342 30.59 -2.86 -16.39
C ASN A 342 32.04 -2.76 -15.88
N HIS A 343 32.34 -1.82 -14.99
CA HIS A 343 33.58 -1.80 -14.22
C HIS A 343 33.62 -2.98 -13.22
N PRO A 344 34.79 -3.62 -12.99
CA PRO A 344 34.88 -4.74 -12.04
C PRO A 344 34.28 -4.46 -10.67
N GLU A 345 34.48 -3.25 -10.08
CA GLU A 345 33.92 -2.87 -8.80
C GLU A 345 32.40 -2.68 -8.85
N GLY A 346 31.84 -2.17 -9.96
CA GLY A 346 30.39 -2.05 -10.14
C GLY A 346 29.71 -3.43 -10.22
N ILE A 347 30.32 -4.38 -10.94
CA ILE A 347 29.85 -5.77 -11.01
C ILE A 347 29.97 -6.45 -9.65
N LYS A 348 31.09 -6.28 -8.98
CA LYS A 348 31.38 -6.85 -7.65
C LYS A 348 30.36 -6.39 -6.59
N GLY A 349 30.03 -5.08 -6.57
CA GLY A 349 29.06 -4.53 -5.63
C GLY A 349 27.67 -5.13 -5.83
N ALA A 350 27.20 -5.24 -7.08
CA ALA A 350 25.92 -5.86 -7.40
C ALA A 350 25.89 -7.34 -7.01
N GLN A 351 26.97 -8.10 -7.31
CA GLN A 351 27.05 -9.51 -6.95
C GLN A 351 27.11 -9.73 -5.45
N ALA A 352 27.85 -8.91 -4.70
CA ALA A 352 27.94 -9.00 -3.25
C ALA A 352 26.58 -8.74 -2.58
N THR A 353 25.87 -7.68 -3.01
CA THR A 353 24.53 -7.36 -2.48
C THR A 353 23.52 -8.45 -2.79
N ALA A 354 23.44 -8.93 -4.03
CA ALA A 354 22.53 -10.00 -4.41
C ALA A 354 22.84 -11.32 -3.68
N ALA A 355 24.13 -11.64 -3.47
CA ALA A 355 24.55 -12.79 -2.69
C ALA A 355 24.11 -12.69 -1.23
N CYS A 356 24.24 -11.52 -0.60
CA CYS A 356 23.78 -11.31 0.77
C CYS A 356 22.26 -11.54 0.90
N VAL A 357 21.46 -11.01 -0.03
CA VAL A 357 20.00 -11.23 -0.05
C VAL A 357 19.69 -12.73 -0.23
N TYR A 358 20.34 -13.39 -1.18
CA TYR A 358 20.17 -14.84 -1.42
C TYR A 358 20.53 -15.67 -0.18
N LEU A 359 21.70 -15.45 0.40
CA LEU A 359 22.17 -16.19 1.57
C LEU A 359 21.27 -15.95 2.79
N ALA A 360 20.83 -14.71 3.01
CA ALA A 360 19.93 -14.34 4.08
C ALA A 360 18.57 -15.08 3.95
N ARG A 361 17.91 -15.03 2.79
CA ARG A 361 16.62 -15.69 2.59
C ARG A 361 16.70 -17.21 2.61
N THR A 362 17.87 -17.78 2.33
CA THR A 362 18.11 -19.24 2.41
C THR A 362 18.57 -19.71 3.79
N GLY A 363 18.49 -18.86 4.80
CA GLY A 363 18.69 -19.20 6.21
C GLY A 363 20.15 -19.22 6.66
N LYS A 364 21.06 -18.57 5.92
CA LYS A 364 22.45 -18.43 6.35
C LYS A 364 22.55 -17.43 7.51
N SER A 365 23.38 -17.77 8.50
CA SER A 365 23.68 -16.88 9.62
C SER A 365 24.50 -15.66 9.16
N LYS A 366 24.46 -14.59 9.93
CA LYS A 366 25.30 -13.40 9.71
C LYS A 366 26.78 -13.72 9.60
N LYS A 367 27.26 -14.67 10.39
CA LYS A 367 28.64 -15.15 10.34
C LYS A 367 28.96 -15.79 8.98
N GLU A 368 28.11 -16.69 8.48
CA GLU A 368 28.30 -17.33 7.17
C GLU A 368 28.24 -16.32 6.03
N ILE A 369 27.33 -15.33 6.11
CA ILE A 369 27.23 -14.24 5.13
C ILE A 369 28.52 -13.41 5.13
N LYS A 370 29.02 -13.01 6.32
CA LYS A 370 30.28 -12.28 6.47
C LYS A 370 31.45 -13.03 5.87
N GLU A 371 31.65 -14.28 6.26
CA GLU A 371 32.74 -15.14 5.79
C GLU A 371 32.69 -15.31 4.26
N TYR A 372 31.50 -15.48 3.70
CA TYR A 372 31.32 -15.57 2.25
C TYR A 372 31.74 -14.29 1.54
N VAL A 373 31.26 -13.13 2.02
CA VAL A 373 31.54 -11.83 1.38
C VAL A 373 33.02 -11.50 1.47
N GLU A 374 33.65 -11.71 2.63
CA GLU A 374 35.09 -11.49 2.81
C GLU A 374 35.94 -12.41 1.91
N SER A 375 35.59 -13.69 1.82
CA SER A 375 36.37 -14.65 1.05
C SER A 375 36.21 -14.51 -0.46
N VAL A 376 34.99 -14.22 -0.96
CA VAL A 376 34.68 -14.19 -2.40
C VAL A 376 34.88 -12.81 -3.00
N PHE A 377 34.52 -11.76 -2.28
CA PHE A 377 34.55 -10.39 -2.79
C PHE A 377 35.72 -9.57 -2.23
N GLY A 378 36.39 -10.06 -1.17
CA GLY A 378 37.54 -9.37 -0.59
C GLY A 378 37.17 -8.04 0.10
N TYR A 379 35.91 -7.85 0.51
CA TYR A 379 35.52 -6.72 1.33
C TYR A 379 35.98 -6.92 2.78
N ASP A 380 36.50 -5.87 3.40
CA ASP A 380 36.82 -5.87 4.83
C ASP A 380 35.57 -5.55 5.64
N LEU A 381 35.01 -6.54 6.32
CA LEU A 381 33.84 -6.41 7.18
C LEU A 381 34.22 -6.52 8.67
N SER A 382 35.47 -6.28 9.03
CA SER A 382 35.95 -6.40 10.42
C SER A 382 35.63 -5.18 11.29
N ARG A 383 35.39 -4.01 10.69
CA ARG A 383 35.09 -2.76 11.36
C ARG A 383 33.65 -2.74 11.91
N SER A 384 33.43 -1.95 12.93
CA SER A 384 32.10 -1.68 13.49
C SER A 384 31.50 -0.37 12.93
N CYS A 385 30.15 -0.25 13.03
CA CYS A 385 29.46 0.99 12.70
C CYS A 385 29.96 2.17 13.55
N ASP A 386 30.34 1.93 14.79
CA ASP A 386 30.84 2.96 15.68
C ASP A 386 32.24 3.45 15.28
N GLU A 387 33.09 2.58 14.74
CA GLU A 387 34.41 2.95 14.18
C GLU A 387 34.26 3.68 12.84
N ILE A 388 33.30 3.29 12.01
CA ILE A 388 33.05 3.87 10.68
C ILE A 388 32.41 5.26 10.79
N ARG A 389 31.39 5.41 11.63
CA ARG A 389 30.50 6.59 11.71
C ARG A 389 31.22 7.93 11.82
N PRO A 390 32.23 8.15 12.66
CA PRO A 390 32.89 9.45 12.78
C PRO A 390 33.73 9.82 11.56
N LEU A 391 34.21 8.84 10.80
CA LEU A 391 35.16 9.04 9.69
C LEU A 391 34.49 9.00 8.33
N TYR A 392 33.41 8.23 8.16
CA TYR A 392 32.77 8.03 6.88
C TYR A 392 32.13 9.30 6.34
N ARG A 393 32.20 9.47 5.02
CA ARG A 393 31.67 10.61 4.28
C ARG A 393 30.87 10.07 3.09
N PHE A 394 30.19 10.96 2.40
CA PHE A 394 29.46 10.63 1.16
C PHE A 394 30.43 9.95 0.16
N ASP A 395 30.07 8.76 -0.27
CA ASP A 395 30.81 7.96 -1.25
C ASP A 395 29.80 7.20 -2.11
N GLU A 396 29.76 7.51 -3.40
CA GLU A 396 28.88 6.90 -4.40
C GLU A 396 29.50 5.66 -5.08
N SER A 397 30.64 5.20 -4.62
CA SER A 397 31.31 4.03 -5.17
C SER A 397 30.81 2.71 -4.54
N CYS A 398 30.76 1.63 -5.33
CA CYS A 398 30.47 0.31 -4.78
C CYS A 398 31.43 -0.10 -3.66
N GLN A 399 32.72 0.17 -3.80
CA GLN A 399 33.73 -0.20 -2.81
C GLN A 399 33.64 0.61 -1.51
N GLY A 400 33.07 1.81 -1.56
CA GLY A 400 32.86 2.63 -0.36
C GLY A 400 31.50 2.43 0.29
N THR A 401 30.47 2.09 -0.49
CA THR A 401 29.07 1.97 -0.03
C THR A 401 28.71 0.56 0.42
N VAL A 402 29.04 -0.45 -0.39
CA VAL A 402 28.53 -1.82 -0.18
C VAL A 402 29.04 -2.49 1.10
N PRO A 403 30.35 -2.46 1.43
CA PRO A 403 30.84 -3.07 2.66
C PRO A 403 30.24 -2.42 3.91
N GLU A 404 30.10 -1.08 3.95
CA GLU A 404 29.51 -0.34 5.05
C GLU A 404 28.03 -0.67 5.25
N SER A 405 27.28 -0.83 4.16
CA SER A 405 25.88 -1.27 4.19
C SER A 405 25.75 -2.70 4.74
N ILE A 406 26.64 -3.59 4.34
CA ILE A 406 26.68 -4.97 4.86
C ILE A 406 27.06 -4.98 6.35
N ILE A 407 28.02 -4.17 6.79
CA ILE A 407 28.41 -4.05 8.21
C ILE A 407 27.20 -3.58 9.04
N ALA A 408 26.46 -2.57 8.59
CA ALA A 408 25.25 -2.09 9.26
C ALA A 408 24.20 -3.21 9.43
N PHE A 409 24.00 -4.04 8.40
CA PHE A 409 23.17 -5.24 8.52
C PHE A 409 23.75 -6.25 9.52
N LEU A 410 25.04 -6.54 9.48
CA LEU A 410 25.68 -7.54 10.35
C LEU A 410 25.55 -7.18 11.83
N GLU A 411 25.60 -5.91 12.19
CA GLU A 411 25.46 -5.44 13.57
C GLU A 411 24.02 -5.30 14.05
N SER A 412 23.06 -5.25 13.14
CA SER A 412 21.66 -5.02 13.48
C SER A 412 21.05 -6.16 14.30
N THR A 413 19.98 -5.89 15.05
CA THR A 413 19.23 -6.86 15.84
C THR A 413 17.85 -7.16 15.24
N ASP A 414 17.35 -6.28 14.41
CA ASP A 414 16.08 -6.33 13.69
C ASP A 414 16.13 -5.45 12.43
N PHE A 415 15.05 -5.44 11.66
CA PHE A 415 14.96 -4.66 10.42
C PHE A 415 15.16 -3.15 10.66
N GLU A 416 14.47 -2.58 11.66
CA GLU A 416 14.54 -1.15 11.93
C GLU A 416 15.94 -0.72 12.40
N SER A 417 16.57 -1.52 13.25
CA SER A 417 17.94 -1.26 13.69
C SER A 417 18.95 -1.31 12.54
N ALA A 418 18.74 -2.19 11.54
CA ALA A 418 19.57 -2.23 10.34
C ALA A 418 19.52 -0.91 9.56
N ILE A 419 18.31 -0.40 9.31
CA ILE A 419 18.12 0.90 8.64
C ILE A 419 18.73 2.03 9.44
N ARG A 420 18.51 2.08 10.77
CA ARG A 420 19.05 3.12 11.64
C ARG A 420 20.57 3.13 11.67
N LEU A 421 21.18 1.95 11.74
CA LEU A 421 22.65 1.82 11.69
C LEU A 421 23.20 2.31 10.36
N SER A 422 22.62 1.87 9.23
CA SER A 422 23.05 2.26 7.89
C SER A 422 23.03 3.78 7.71
N ILE A 423 21.88 4.40 7.93
CA ILE A 423 21.72 5.86 7.79
C ILE A 423 22.64 6.63 8.75
N SER A 424 22.85 6.12 9.97
CA SER A 424 23.72 6.76 10.96
C SER A 424 25.19 6.86 10.55
N LEU A 425 25.62 6.12 9.53
CA LEU A 425 26.96 6.25 8.97
C LEU A 425 27.13 7.58 8.21
N GLY A 426 26.02 8.16 7.72
CA GLY A 426 25.99 9.50 7.12
C GLY A 426 26.78 9.60 5.83
N GLY A 427 26.64 8.61 4.99
CA GLY A 427 27.10 8.57 3.59
C GLY A 427 25.98 8.86 2.61
N ASP A 428 25.95 8.14 1.52
CA ASP A 428 24.89 8.03 0.52
C ASP A 428 23.73 7.23 1.15
N ALA A 429 22.85 7.95 1.87
CA ALA A 429 22.00 7.35 2.90
C ALA A 429 20.82 6.55 2.32
N ASP A 430 20.28 6.95 1.18
CA ASP A 430 19.22 6.23 0.46
C ASP A 430 19.75 4.92 -0.13
N THR A 431 20.87 4.97 -0.86
CA THR A 431 21.53 3.78 -1.40
C THR A 431 22.01 2.83 -0.30
N MET A 432 22.66 3.33 0.74
CA MET A 432 23.06 2.50 1.89
C MET A 432 21.83 1.87 2.56
N GLY A 433 20.77 2.64 2.72
CA GLY A 433 19.47 2.19 3.21
C GLY A 433 18.87 1.10 2.33
N ALA A 434 18.86 1.28 1.00
CA ALA A 434 18.32 0.31 0.05
C ALA A 434 19.09 -1.02 0.07
N ILE A 435 20.40 -0.99 0.07
CA ILE A 435 21.24 -2.19 0.16
C ILE A 435 21.01 -2.91 1.49
N THR A 436 21.14 -2.19 2.61
CA THR A 436 20.97 -2.76 3.95
C THR A 436 19.56 -3.29 4.15
N GLY A 437 18.54 -2.53 3.73
CA GLY A 437 17.14 -2.89 3.86
C GLY A 437 16.75 -4.13 3.06
N GLY A 438 17.27 -4.27 1.84
CA GLY A 438 17.05 -5.48 1.03
C GLY A 438 17.63 -6.74 1.67
N ILE A 439 18.81 -6.66 2.29
CA ILE A 439 19.44 -7.77 3.00
C ILE A 439 18.68 -8.06 4.32
N ALA A 440 18.33 -7.02 5.08
CA ALA A 440 17.63 -7.15 6.37
C ALA A 440 16.22 -7.74 6.19
N GLU A 441 15.48 -7.34 5.16
CA GLU A 441 14.19 -7.94 4.82
C GLU A 441 14.30 -9.44 4.61
N ALA A 442 15.28 -9.86 3.85
CA ALA A 442 15.53 -11.28 3.56
C ALA A 442 15.93 -12.07 4.81
N PHE A 443 16.71 -11.46 5.70
CA PHE A 443 17.20 -12.11 6.91
C PHE A 443 16.17 -12.19 8.03
N TYR A 444 15.44 -11.10 8.27
CA TYR A 444 14.44 -11.02 9.35
C TYR A 444 13.04 -11.49 8.94
N GLY A 445 12.86 -11.90 7.68
CA GLY A 445 11.60 -12.45 7.19
C GLY A 445 10.52 -11.41 6.90
N GLY A 446 10.92 -10.18 6.59
CA GLY A 446 10.04 -9.11 6.16
C GLY A 446 10.33 -7.75 6.79
N VAL A 447 9.47 -6.79 6.49
CA VAL A 447 9.52 -5.40 6.98
C VAL A 447 8.41 -5.19 8.01
N PRO A 448 8.66 -4.52 9.16
CA PRO A 448 7.63 -4.23 10.15
C PRO A 448 6.42 -3.51 9.55
N GLU A 449 5.22 -3.84 10.03
CA GLU A 449 3.96 -3.36 9.44
C GLU A 449 3.86 -1.83 9.40
N HIS A 450 4.31 -1.14 10.46
CA HIS A 450 4.27 0.32 10.51
C HIS A 450 5.16 0.97 9.45
N ILE A 451 6.30 0.35 9.10
CA ILE A 451 7.19 0.80 8.02
C ILE A 451 6.57 0.48 6.65
N SER A 452 6.14 -0.76 6.45
CA SER A 452 5.50 -1.21 5.19
C SER A 452 4.32 -0.32 4.80
N ARG A 453 3.47 0.01 5.78
CA ARG A 453 2.30 0.88 5.57
C ARG A 453 2.70 2.28 5.10
N GLU A 454 3.75 2.87 5.67
CA GLU A 454 4.22 4.19 5.27
C GLU A 454 4.87 4.19 3.88
N VAL A 455 5.60 3.14 3.53
CA VAL A 455 6.17 2.93 2.18
C VAL A 455 5.05 2.84 1.14
N LEU A 456 4.08 1.95 1.36
CA LEU A 456 3.01 1.68 0.39
C LEU A 456 2.11 2.91 0.12
N LYS A 457 1.94 3.79 1.11
CA LYS A 457 1.23 5.07 0.93
C LYS A 457 1.89 6.00 -0.09
N ARG A 458 3.21 5.93 -0.22
CA ARG A 458 4.02 6.85 -1.03
C ARG A 458 4.30 6.31 -2.44
N LEU A 459 4.18 4.99 -2.64
CA LEU A 459 4.48 4.36 -3.93
C LEU A 459 3.39 4.63 -4.98
N PRO A 460 3.79 4.77 -6.26
CA PRO A 460 2.89 4.67 -7.38
C PRO A 460 2.21 3.29 -7.46
N GLU A 461 0.95 3.24 -7.89
CA GLU A 461 0.19 2.00 -8.06
C GLU A 461 0.92 0.98 -8.96
N GLN A 462 1.55 1.45 -10.04
CA GLN A 462 2.33 0.60 -10.93
C GLN A 462 3.47 -0.14 -10.21
N PHE A 463 4.13 0.49 -9.23
CA PHE A 463 5.21 -0.16 -8.48
C PHE A 463 4.66 -1.27 -7.61
N ILE A 464 3.54 -1.01 -6.93
CA ILE A 464 2.84 -1.99 -6.10
C ILE A 464 2.41 -3.20 -6.95
N ASP A 465 1.86 -2.97 -8.16
CA ASP A 465 1.46 -4.04 -9.09
C ASP A 465 2.65 -4.92 -9.51
N VAL A 466 3.80 -4.33 -9.81
CA VAL A 466 5.03 -5.10 -10.14
C VAL A 466 5.52 -5.90 -8.93
N MET A 467 5.57 -5.28 -7.74
CA MET A 467 6.02 -5.94 -6.51
C MET A 467 5.13 -7.13 -6.14
N GLN A 468 3.82 -7.04 -6.34
CA GLN A 468 2.88 -8.12 -6.10
C GLN A 468 3.07 -9.29 -7.06
N LYS A 469 3.17 -8.98 -8.36
CA LYS A 469 3.46 -10.00 -9.37
C LYS A 469 4.79 -10.69 -9.06
N PHE A 470 5.77 -9.90 -8.63
CA PHE A 470 7.07 -10.43 -8.23
C PHE A 470 6.96 -11.40 -7.05
N HIS A 471 6.21 -11.00 -6.01
CA HIS A 471 5.95 -11.87 -4.86
C HIS A 471 5.23 -13.17 -5.27
N GLN A 472 4.21 -13.09 -6.13
CA GLN A 472 3.44 -14.26 -6.59
C GLN A 472 4.29 -15.27 -7.37
N VAL A 473 5.31 -14.80 -8.10
CA VAL A 473 6.14 -15.66 -8.95
C VAL A 473 7.34 -16.26 -8.19
N PHE A 474 7.90 -15.51 -7.24
CA PHE A 474 9.20 -15.87 -6.63
C PHE A 474 9.11 -16.27 -5.14
N VAL A 475 7.90 -16.37 -4.55
CA VAL A 475 7.63 -16.92 -3.22
C VAL A 475 6.59 -18.00 -3.29
#